data_cbe5c40d3a918a19b2d5c7dbd677a27c
#
_entry.id   cbe5c40d3a918a19b2d5c7dbd677a27c
#
_cell.length_a   1.000
_cell.length_b   1.000
_cell.length_c   1.000
_cell.angle_alpha   90.00
_cell.angle_beta   90.00
_cell.angle_gamma   90.00
#
_symmetry.space_group_name_H-M   'P 1'
#
loop_
_entity.id
_entity.type
_entity.pdbx_description
1 polymer ?
#
loop_
_entity_poly.entity_id
_entity_poly.type
_entity_poly.pdbx_seq_one_letter_code
_entity_poly.pdbx_strand_id
1 'polypeptide(L)'
;MNTAEYYDSVAELWDDDLPEERVARHGSATRSMPRTGGYVLDVGCGGGGMFRELAECGASEIHGLDLSANMAALARRRFAHDPRVSAVQEDFLRHFVPGYDVIMAFAVYDHFPDPEAFLFHAHRLLCPGGRLTVAFAADCRQINLMNEELPEGITRQLASADREVLRWEKFFKVDCLCDTDSIYLISGVSR
;
A
#
# COMPACT_ATOMS: atom_id res chain seq x y z
N MET A 1 15.54 -9.15 14.10
CA MET A 1 15.40 -7.96 13.22
C MET A 1 13.93 -7.73 13.01
N ASN A 2 13.42 -6.54 13.30
CA ASN A 2 12.02 -6.21 13.05
C ASN A 2 11.84 -5.63 11.63
N THR A 3 10.58 -5.40 11.21
CA THR A 3 10.24 -4.90 9.86
C THR A 3 10.95 -3.58 9.53
N ALA A 4 10.96 -2.61 10.46
CA ALA A 4 11.62 -1.32 10.23
C ALA A 4 13.14 -1.49 10.02
N GLU A 5 13.81 -2.25 10.90
CA GLU A 5 15.24 -2.52 10.81
C GLU A 5 15.62 -3.23 9.49
N TYR A 6 14.77 -4.17 9.04
CA TYR A 6 14.98 -4.85 7.77
C TYR A 6 14.95 -3.86 6.59
N TYR A 7 13.87 -3.05 6.48
CA TYR A 7 13.73 -2.11 5.39
C TYR A 7 14.71 -0.94 5.47
N ASP A 8 15.14 -0.53 6.66
CA ASP A 8 16.24 0.43 6.82
C ASP A 8 17.54 -0.11 6.23
N SER A 9 17.82 -1.42 6.41
CA SER A 9 19.06 -2.05 5.94
C SER A 9 19.14 -2.18 4.42
N VAL A 10 18.00 -2.27 3.73
CA VAL A 10 17.94 -2.47 2.27
C VAL A 10 17.60 -1.19 1.48
N ALA A 11 17.28 -0.09 2.16
CA ALA A 11 16.81 1.15 1.53
C ALA A 11 17.82 1.76 0.55
N GLU A 12 19.14 1.66 0.81
CA GLU A 12 20.17 2.16 -0.10
C GLU A 12 20.27 1.33 -1.39
N LEU A 13 19.88 0.06 -1.32
CA LEU A 13 19.86 -0.88 -2.46
C LEU A 13 18.48 -0.92 -3.12
N TRP A 14 17.51 -0.17 -2.58
CA TRP A 14 16.15 -0.10 -3.09
C TRP A 14 16.14 0.70 -4.39
N ASP A 15 16.42 -0.02 -5.48
CA ASP A 15 16.47 0.57 -6.82
C ASP A 15 15.03 0.75 -7.31
N ASP A 16 14.62 2.03 -7.40
CA ASP A 16 13.34 2.39 -8.00
C ASP A 16 13.45 2.66 -9.51
N ASP A 17 14.62 2.51 -10.12
CA ASP A 17 14.74 2.27 -11.56
C ASP A 17 14.19 0.87 -11.83
N LEU A 18 12.88 0.78 -11.58
CA LEU A 18 12.14 -0.45 -11.75
C LEU A 18 12.18 -0.83 -13.22
N PRO A 19 12.52 -2.07 -13.54
CA PRO A 19 12.34 -2.59 -14.90
C PRO A 19 10.95 -2.23 -15.43
N GLU A 20 10.82 -1.98 -16.74
CA GLU A 20 9.53 -1.65 -17.38
C GLU A 20 8.40 -2.59 -16.97
N GLU A 21 8.73 -3.86 -16.69
CA GLU A 21 7.81 -4.87 -16.16
C GLU A 21 7.22 -4.51 -14.80
N ARG A 22 7.98 -3.86 -13.90
CA ARG A 22 7.49 -3.41 -12.61
C ARG A 22 6.58 -2.19 -12.75
N VAL A 23 6.93 -1.25 -13.62
CA VAL A 23 6.06 -0.11 -13.97
C VAL A 23 4.73 -0.61 -14.51
N ALA A 24 4.76 -1.63 -15.39
CA ALA A 24 3.55 -2.25 -15.92
C ALA A 24 2.67 -2.88 -14.82
N ARG A 25 3.29 -3.45 -13.78
CA ARG A 25 2.58 -4.07 -12.64
C ARG A 25 1.96 -3.02 -11.72
N HIS A 26 2.68 -1.94 -11.39
CA HIS A 26 2.13 -0.80 -10.65
C HIS A 26 0.94 -0.18 -11.41
N GLY A 27 1.11 0.04 -12.71
CA GLY A 27 0.05 0.56 -13.57
C GLY A 27 -1.19 -0.34 -13.67
N SER A 28 -1.09 -1.65 -13.40
CA SER A 28 -2.27 -2.54 -13.33
C SER A 28 -3.07 -2.31 -12.05
N ALA A 29 -2.41 -2.14 -10.92
CA ALA A 29 -3.07 -1.83 -9.65
C ALA A 29 -3.79 -0.48 -9.71
N THR A 30 -3.15 0.56 -10.27
CA THR A 30 -3.71 1.91 -10.37
C THR A 30 -4.83 2.03 -11.41
N ARG A 31 -4.76 1.30 -12.54
CA ARG A 31 -5.85 1.28 -13.54
C ARG A 31 -7.15 0.72 -12.99
N SER A 32 -7.08 -0.12 -11.98
CA SER A 32 -8.25 -0.67 -11.29
C SER A 32 -8.81 0.29 -10.23
N MET A 33 -8.12 1.40 -9.95
CA MET A 33 -8.61 2.42 -9.03
C MET A 33 -9.53 3.40 -9.73
N PRO A 34 -10.65 3.78 -9.11
CA PRO A 34 -11.42 4.92 -9.58
C PRO A 34 -10.52 6.16 -9.59
N ARG A 35 -10.65 7.00 -10.62
CA ARG A 35 -10.00 8.31 -10.61
C ARG A 35 -10.60 9.12 -9.47
N THR A 36 -9.82 9.37 -8.45
CA THR A 36 -10.23 10.21 -7.34
C THR A 36 -9.28 11.39 -7.28
N GLY A 37 -9.78 12.56 -7.62
CA GLY A 37 -9.14 13.79 -7.14
C GLY A 37 -9.33 13.82 -5.63
N GLY A 38 -8.29 14.05 -4.84
CA GLY A 38 -8.45 14.09 -3.39
C GLY A 38 -7.17 13.79 -2.64
N TYR A 39 -7.32 13.58 -1.34
CA TYR A 39 -6.24 13.32 -0.41
C TYR A 39 -5.99 11.82 -0.30
N VAL A 40 -4.81 11.39 -0.67
CA VAL A 40 -4.42 9.97 -0.74
C VAL A 40 -3.37 9.65 0.32
N LEU A 41 -3.61 8.58 1.08
CA LEU A 41 -2.62 7.96 1.95
C LEU A 41 -2.01 6.74 1.27
N ASP A 42 -0.69 6.71 1.13
CA ASP A 42 0.07 5.54 0.66
C ASP A 42 0.76 4.88 1.86
N VAL A 43 0.27 3.71 2.24
CA VAL A 43 0.73 2.95 3.41
C VAL A 43 1.86 2.02 3.02
N GLY A 44 3.00 2.12 3.73
CA GLY A 44 4.23 1.41 3.36
C GLY A 44 4.76 1.91 2.03
N CYS A 45 4.88 3.24 1.89
CA CYS A 45 5.18 3.89 0.62
C CYS A 45 6.58 3.55 0.07
N GLY A 46 7.46 2.95 0.88
CA GLY A 46 8.84 2.67 0.50
C GLY A 46 9.55 3.91 -0.02
N GLY A 47 10.26 3.80 -1.12
CA GLY A 47 10.88 4.92 -1.83
C GLY A 47 9.92 5.78 -2.67
N GLY A 48 8.61 5.63 -2.51
CA GLY A 48 7.59 6.38 -3.24
C GLY A 48 7.17 5.74 -4.57
N GLY A 49 7.29 4.43 -4.68
CA GLY A 49 7.05 3.69 -5.94
C GLY A 49 5.65 3.88 -6.54
N MET A 50 4.64 4.27 -5.73
CA MET A 50 3.27 4.50 -6.20
C MET A 50 2.93 5.98 -6.42
N PHE A 51 3.76 6.93 -6.01
CA PHE A 51 3.40 8.35 -6.00
C PHE A 51 3.09 8.92 -7.39
N ARG A 52 3.85 8.49 -8.41
CA ARG A 52 3.60 8.92 -9.79
C ARG A 52 2.23 8.47 -10.27
N GLU A 53 1.93 7.20 -10.10
CA GLU A 53 0.66 6.59 -10.51
C GLU A 53 -0.53 7.21 -9.77
N LEU A 54 -0.39 7.45 -8.46
CA LEU A 54 -1.42 8.12 -7.67
C LEU A 54 -1.67 9.54 -8.18
N ALA A 55 -0.61 10.28 -8.50
CA ALA A 55 -0.71 11.61 -9.09
C ALA A 55 -1.40 11.59 -10.48
N GLU A 56 -1.08 10.60 -11.32
CA GLU A 56 -1.71 10.40 -12.64
C GLU A 56 -3.19 9.99 -12.52
N CYS A 57 -3.56 9.29 -11.44
CA CYS A 57 -4.97 8.96 -11.12
C CYS A 57 -5.77 10.17 -10.62
N GLY A 58 -5.12 11.32 -10.39
CA GLY A 58 -5.78 12.58 -10.03
C GLY A 58 -5.68 12.94 -8.55
N ALA A 59 -4.78 12.32 -7.78
CA ALA A 59 -4.51 12.74 -6.40
C ALA A 59 -4.09 14.22 -6.37
N SER A 60 -4.75 15.02 -5.52
CA SER A 60 -4.38 16.41 -5.27
C SER A 60 -3.28 16.53 -4.22
N GLU A 61 -3.26 15.61 -3.27
CA GLU A 61 -2.23 15.45 -2.25
C GLU A 61 -1.96 13.97 -1.99
N ILE A 62 -0.69 13.63 -1.79
CA ILE A 62 -0.24 12.26 -1.51
C ILE A 62 0.58 12.29 -0.23
N HIS A 63 0.12 11.55 0.77
CA HIS A 63 0.80 11.39 2.03
C HIS A 63 1.32 9.95 2.15
N GLY A 64 2.62 9.77 2.07
CA GLY A 64 3.27 8.47 2.23
C GLY A 64 3.64 8.22 3.69
N LEU A 65 3.30 7.05 4.22
CA LEU A 65 3.79 6.54 5.50
C LEU A 65 4.68 5.34 5.26
N ASP A 66 5.82 5.30 5.93
CA ASP A 66 6.64 4.10 6.01
C ASP A 66 7.20 3.90 7.42
N LEU A 67 7.29 2.66 7.86
CA LEU A 67 7.84 2.33 9.16
C LEU A 67 9.37 2.52 9.20
N SER A 68 10.04 2.41 8.04
CA SER A 68 11.46 2.63 7.85
C SER A 68 11.77 4.11 7.67
N ALA A 69 12.69 4.64 8.48
CA ALA A 69 13.16 6.01 8.37
C ALA A 69 13.90 6.26 7.05
N ASN A 70 14.68 5.26 6.60
CA ASN A 70 15.49 5.34 5.39
C ASN A 70 14.60 5.30 4.13
N MET A 71 13.56 4.47 4.11
CA MET A 71 12.56 4.44 3.01
C MET A 71 11.82 5.77 2.91
N ALA A 72 11.28 6.29 4.00
CA ALA A 72 10.61 7.59 4.00
C ALA A 72 11.54 8.74 3.57
N ALA A 73 12.82 8.70 3.96
CA ALA A 73 13.82 9.67 3.53
C ALA A 73 14.11 9.55 2.02
N LEU A 74 14.16 8.33 1.49
CA LEU A 74 14.33 8.07 0.06
C LEU A 74 13.17 8.64 -0.75
N ALA A 75 11.92 8.37 -0.34
CA ALA A 75 10.72 8.91 -0.96
C ALA A 75 10.73 10.46 -0.99
N ARG A 76 11.04 11.10 0.14
CA ARG A 76 11.18 12.57 0.22
C ARG A 76 12.21 13.12 -0.76
N ARG A 77 13.39 12.47 -0.88
CA ARG A 77 14.43 12.92 -1.81
C ARG A 77 13.99 12.84 -3.26
N ARG A 78 13.36 11.74 -3.65
CA ARG A 78 12.94 11.48 -5.03
C ARG A 78 11.84 12.42 -5.48
N PHE A 79 10.90 12.69 -4.61
CA PHE A 79 9.72 13.51 -4.91
C PHE A 79 9.78 14.92 -4.33
N ALA A 80 10.98 15.41 -3.96
CA ALA A 80 11.16 16.77 -3.45
C ALA A 80 10.70 17.89 -4.41
N HIS A 81 10.57 17.57 -5.70
CA HIS A 81 10.12 18.49 -6.74
C HIS A 81 8.58 18.54 -6.90
N ASP A 82 7.84 17.59 -6.34
CA ASP A 82 6.38 17.56 -6.43
C ASP A 82 5.76 18.07 -5.11
N PRO A 83 5.16 19.29 -5.11
CA PRO A 83 4.59 19.87 -3.90
C PRO A 83 3.37 19.13 -3.35
N ARG A 84 2.79 18.22 -4.12
CA ARG A 84 1.65 17.40 -3.69
C ARG A 84 2.07 16.24 -2.78
N VAL A 85 3.36 15.90 -2.76
CA VAL A 85 3.88 14.70 -2.11
C VAL A 85 4.50 15.05 -0.77
N SER A 86 4.13 14.31 0.25
CA SER A 86 4.82 14.26 1.54
C SER A 86 5.07 12.79 1.92
N ALA A 87 6.20 12.52 2.58
CA ALA A 87 6.48 11.19 3.11
C ALA A 87 7.09 11.28 4.49
N VAL A 88 6.60 10.51 5.44
CA VAL A 88 7.05 10.52 6.83
C VAL A 88 7.31 9.12 7.36
N GLN A 89 8.26 9.01 8.29
CA GLN A 89 8.42 7.78 9.07
C GLN A 89 7.31 7.72 10.12
N GLU A 90 6.37 6.81 9.96
CA GLU A 90 5.30 6.61 10.92
C GLU A 90 4.74 5.19 10.84
N ASP A 91 4.33 4.64 11.98
CA ASP A 91 3.55 3.40 12.02
C ASP A 91 2.09 3.71 11.64
N PHE A 92 1.61 3.09 10.57
CA PHE A 92 0.24 3.27 10.10
C PHE A 92 -0.80 3.08 11.21
N LEU A 93 -0.63 2.07 12.08
CA LEU A 93 -1.58 1.81 13.17
C LEU A 93 -1.56 2.87 14.29
N ARG A 94 -0.59 3.78 14.25
CA ARG A 94 -0.47 4.93 15.16
C ARG A 94 -0.76 6.26 14.47
N HIS A 95 -1.06 6.25 13.20
CA HIS A 95 -1.46 7.42 12.45
C HIS A 95 -2.93 7.77 12.75
N PHE A 96 -3.22 8.99 13.19
CA PHE A 96 -4.57 9.38 13.62
C PHE A 96 -5.14 10.59 12.86
N VAL A 97 -4.53 10.99 11.75
CA VAL A 97 -5.05 12.07 10.91
C VAL A 97 -6.10 11.49 9.96
N PRO A 98 -7.39 11.78 10.14
CA PRO A 98 -8.46 11.30 9.26
C PRO A 98 -8.62 12.23 8.05
N GLY A 99 -9.45 11.81 7.10
CA GLY A 99 -9.90 12.67 6.02
C GLY A 99 -9.35 12.27 4.65
N TYR A 100 -8.86 11.03 4.53
CA TYR A 100 -8.38 10.53 3.24
C TYR A 100 -9.56 10.09 2.35
N ASP A 101 -9.50 10.48 1.08
CA ASP A 101 -10.43 10.00 0.06
C ASP A 101 -10.04 8.59 -0.41
N VAL A 102 -8.73 8.30 -0.41
CA VAL A 102 -8.19 6.99 -0.77
C VAL A 102 -7.07 6.60 0.19
N ILE A 103 -7.08 5.34 0.61
CA ILE A 103 -5.92 4.68 1.22
C ILE A 103 -5.45 3.59 0.26
N MET A 104 -4.17 3.67 -0.14
CA MET A 104 -3.48 2.66 -0.92
C MET A 104 -2.52 1.88 -0.01
N ALA A 105 -2.49 0.56 -0.16
CA ALA A 105 -1.51 -0.32 0.46
C ALA A 105 -0.98 -1.27 -0.63
N PHE A 106 0.12 -0.88 -1.28
CA PHE A 106 0.74 -1.68 -2.34
C PHE A 106 1.92 -2.48 -1.80
N ALA A 107 1.86 -3.80 -1.91
CA ALA A 107 2.90 -4.75 -1.47
C ALA A 107 3.32 -4.58 0.01
N VAL A 108 2.35 -4.33 0.91
CA VAL A 108 2.61 -4.06 2.33
C VAL A 108 1.60 -4.72 3.28
N TYR A 109 0.43 -5.14 2.79
CA TYR A 109 -0.65 -5.62 3.64
C TYR A 109 -0.30 -6.89 4.43
N ASP A 110 0.54 -7.73 3.91
CA ASP A 110 1.08 -8.93 4.54
C ASP A 110 2.08 -8.67 5.68
N HIS A 111 2.59 -7.43 5.79
CA HIS A 111 3.41 -6.99 6.92
C HIS A 111 2.60 -6.66 8.19
N PHE A 112 1.28 -6.59 8.09
CA PHE A 112 0.41 -6.37 9.24
C PHE A 112 0.01 -7.70 9.88
N PRO A 113 0.48 -8.01 11.11
CA PRO A 113 0.19 -9.28 11.77
C PRO A 113 -1.31 -9.48 12.01
N ASP A 114 -2.04 -8.39 12.29
CA ASP A 114 -3.49 -8.37 12.47
C ASP A 114 -4.16 -7.62 11.30
N PRO A 115 -4.67 -8.35 10.29
CA PRO A 115 -5.36 -7.75 9.17
C PRO A 115 -6.68 -7.06 9.54
N GLU A 116 -7.37 -7.51 10.60
CA GLU A 116 -8.60 -6.84 11.04
C GLU A 116 -8.31 -5.49 11.69
N ALA A 117 -7.23 -5.39 12.48
CA ALA A 117 -6.78 -4.12 13.03
C ALA A 117 -6.41 -3.13 11.92
N PHE A 118 -5.73 -3.59 10.86
CA PHE A 118 -5.42 -2.77 9.68
C PHE A 118 -6.70 -2.24 9.01
N LEU A 119 -7.66 -3.13 8.72
CA LEU A 119 -8.91 -2.78 8.05
C LEU A 119 -9.76 -1.80 8.88
N PHE A 120 -9.89 -2.07 10.18
CA PHE A 120 -10.60 -1.18 11.10
C PHE A 120 -9.94 0.20 11.15
N HIS A 121 -8.62 0.25 11.20
CA HIS A 121 -7.88 1.51 11.26
C HIS A 121 -8.02 2.30 9.96
N ALA A 122 -7.86 1.64 8.79
CA ALA A 122 -8.09 2.25 7.49
C ALA A 122 -9.51 2.83 7.36
N HIS A 123 -10.53 2.07 7.80
CA HIS A 123 -11.91 2.56 7.81
C HIS A 123 -12.08 3.86 8.61
N ARG A 124 -11.40 3.98 9.76
CA ARG A 124 -11.48 5.18 10.60
C ARG A 124 -10.77 6.40 10.03
N LEU A 125 -9.77 6.21 9.20
CA LEU A 125 -9.01 7.31 8.58
C LEU A 125 -9.67 7.83 7.30
N LEU A 126 -10.51 7.04 6.66
CA LEU A 126 -11.20 7.41 5.43
C LEU A 126 -12.35 8.38 5.68
N CYS A 127 -12.55 9.28 4.73
CA CYS A 127 -13.79 10.05 4.61
C CYS A 127 -15.00 9.11 4.40
N PRO A 128 -16.21 9.54 4.73
CA PRO A 128 -17.41 8.80 4.32
C PRO A 128 -17.42 8.56 2.80
N GLY A 129 -17.54 7.30 2.40
CA GLY A 129 -17.44 6.90 0.99
C GLY A 129 -16.03 6.87 0.41
N GLY A 130 -15.01 7.08 1.22
CA GLY A 130 -13.61 6.91 0.84
C GLY A 130 -13.27 5.45 0.54
N ARG A 131 -12.16 5.21 -0.12
CA ARG A 131 -11.78 3.90 -0.68
C ARG A 131 -10.48 3.38 -0.09
N LEU A 132 -10.50 2.10 0.30
CA LEU A 132 -9.28 1.33 0.55
C LEU A 132 -8.97 0.45 -0.65
N THR A 133 -7.70 0.42 -1.05
CA THR A 133 -7.17 -0.52 -2.05
C THR A 133 -5.93 -1.20 -1.50
N VAL A 134 -5.93 -2.52 -1.48
CA VAL A 134 -4.77 -3.38 -1.23
C VAL A 134 -4.41 -4.07 -2.52
N ALA A 135 -3.16 -3.99 -2.95
CA ALA A 135 -2.72 -4.62 -4.19
C ALA A 135 -1.28 -5.15 -4.09
N PHE A 136 -1.01 -6.20 -4.88
CA PHE A 136 0.33 -6.75 -5.10
C PHE A 136 0.49 -7.09 -6.59
N ALA A 137 1.72 -7.10 -7.06
CA ALA A 137 2.05 -7.38 -8.46
C ALA A 137 2.27 -8.89 -8.75
N ALA A 138 1.53 -9.76 -8.06
CA ALA A 138 1.56 -11.21 -8.21
C ALA A 138 0.31 -11.81 -7.55
N ASP A 139 0.01 -13.10 -7.74
CA ASP A 139 -1.02 -13.80 -6.98
C ASP A 139 -0.59 -14.08 -5.52
N CYS A 140 -1.54 -14.46 -4.66
CA CYS A 140 -1.27 -14.71 -3.23
C CYS A 140 -0.24 -15.83 -3.01
N ARG A 141 -0.16 -16.81 -3.92
CA ARG A 141 0.76 -17.95 -3.83
C ARG A 141 2.19 -17.51 -4.11
N GLN A 142 2.39 -16.72 -5.17
CA GLN A 142 3.71 -16.18 -5.53
C GLN A 142 4.22 -15.22 -4.45
N ILE A 143 3.34 -14.37 -3.91
CA ILE A 143 3.67 -13.46 -2.80
C ILE A 143 4.16 -14.26 -1.59
N ASN A 144 3.41 -15.30 -1.18
CA ASN A 144 3.79 -16.13 -0.05
C ASN A 144 5.12 -16.85 -0.27
N LEU A 145 5.39 -17.33 -1.50
CA LEU A 145 6.69 -17.95 -1.84
C LEU A 145 7.84 -16.93 -1.76
N MET A 146 7.66 -15.71 -2.27
CA MET A 146 8.67 -14.64 -2.16
C MET A 146 8.93 -14.25 -0.70
N ASN A 147 7.91 -14.29 0.13
CA ASN A 147 8.01 -13.98 1.55
C ASN A 147 8.80 -15.03 2.37
N GLU A 148 8.93 -16.26 1.88
CA GLU A 148 9.77 -17.29 2.51
C GLU A 148 11.26 -16.93 2.50
N GLU A 149 11.70 -16.02 1.61
CA GLU A 149 13.07 -15.51 1.55
C GLU A 149 13.33 -14.37 2.58
N LEU A 150 12.27 -13.82 3.16
CA LEU A 150 12.38 -12.76 4.17
C LEU A 150 12.67 -13.35 5.57
N PRO A 151 13.32 -12.57 6.45
CA PRO A 151 13.49 -12.99 7.84
C PRO A 151 12.14 -13.30 8.51
N GLU A 152 12.15 -14.30 9.39
CA GLU A 152 10.96 -14.72 10.13
C GLU A 152 10.31 -13.53 10.89
N GLY A 153 8.99 -13.43 10.79
CA GLY A 153 8.17 -12.41 11.45
C GLY A 153 8.07 -11.07 10.71
N ILE A 154 8.68 -10.93 9.52
CA ILE A 154 8.53 -9.71 8.69
C ILE A 154 7.16 -9.70 8.03
N THR A 155 6.69 -10.84 7.53
CA THR A 155 5.38 -10.98 6.87
C THR A 155 4.57 -12.12 7.50
N ARG A 156 3.27 -12.09 7.24
CA ARG A 156 2.37 -13.22 7.48
C ARG A 156 1.96 -13.85 6.15
N GLN A 157 1.41 -15.05 6.22
CA GLN A 157 0.78 -15.68 5.07
C GLN A 157 -0.42 -14.84 4.58
N LEU A 158 -0.41 -14.47 3.31
CA LEU A 158 -1.53 -13.82 2.64
C LEU A 158 -2.56 -14.87 2.24
N ALA A 159 -3.82 -14.68 2.65
CA ALA A 159 -4.91 -15.51 2.19
C ALA A 159 -5.30 -15.16 0.74
N SER A 160 -5.91 -16.08 0.00
CA SER A 160 -6.50 -15.76 -1.30
C SER A 160 -7.52 -14.62 -1.19
N ALA A 161 -7.68 -13.83 -2.24
CA ALA A 161 -8.58 -12.69 -2.21
C ALA A 161 -10.02 -13.07 -1.84
N ASP A 162 -10.52 -14.23 -2.31
CA ASP A 162 -11.85 -14.75 -1.96
C ASP A 162 -12.03 -15.06 -0.47
N ARG A 163 -10.96 -15.40 0.22
CA ARG A 163 -10.99 -15.62 1.68
C ARG A 163 -10.79 -14.32 2.44
N GLU A 164 -9.90 -13.48 1.96
CA GLU A 164 -9.57 -12.21 2.62
C GLU A 164 -10.75 -11.25 2.61
N VAL A 165 -11.54 -11.21 1.53
CA VAL A 165 -12.73 -10.36 1.39
C VAL A 165 -13.73 -10.50 2.53
N LEU A 166 -13.85 -11.68 3.14
CA LEU A 166 -14.76 -11.93 4.27
C LEU A 166 -14.43 -11.07 5.51
N ARG A 167 -13.16 -10.69 5.69
CA ARG A 167 -12.75 -9.73 6.74
C ARG A 167 -13.12 -8.31 6.39
N TRP A 168 -12.98 -7.96 5.09
CA TRP A 168 -13.26 -6.63 4.57
C TRP A 168 -14.72 -6.25 4.70
N GLU A 169 -15.64 -7.18 4.49
CA GLU A 169 -17.08 -6.94 4.50
C GLU A 169 -17.61 -6.37 5.81
N LYS A 170 -16.85 -6.46 6.90
CA LYS A 170 -17.16 -5.84 8.19
C LYS A 170 -17.10 -4.30 8.10
N PHE A 171 -16.23 -3.75 7.27
CA PHE A 171 -15.90 -2.32 7.23
C PHE A 171 -16.10 -1.70 5.85
N PHE A 172 -16.03 -2.50 4.79
CA PHE A 172 -16.02 -2.04 3.41
C PHE A 172 -17.09 -2.75 2.58
N LYS A 173 -17.63 -2.02 1.59
CA LYS A 173 -18.35 -2.63 0.47
C LYS A 173 -17.33 -2.89 -0.62
N VAL A 174 -16.86 -4.12 -0.73
CA VAL A 174 -15.90 -4.53 -1.76
C VAL A 174 -16.60 -4.55 -3.12
N ASP A 175 -16.01 -3.92 -4.12
CA ASP A 175 -16.52 -3.82 -5.49
C ASP A 175 -15.47 -4.20 -6.55
N CYS A 176 -14.22 -4.44 -6.12
CA CYS A 176 -13.17 -4.96 -6.97
C CYS A 176 -12.39 -6.06 -6.24
N LEU A 177 -12.29 -7.23 -6.87
CA LEU A 177 -11.59 -8.39 -6.34
C LEU A 177 -10.87 -9.10 -7.49
N CYS A 178 -9.57 -9.35 -7.33
CA CYS A 178 -8.75 -10.06 -8.31
C CYS A 178 -7.62 -10.81 -7.61
N ASP A 179 -7.36 -12.04 -8.03
CA ASP A 179 -6.23 -12.85 -7.58
C ASP A 179 -5.78 -13.72 -8.75
N THR A 180 -4.88 -13.18 -9.56
CA THR A 180 -4.37 -13.80 -10.79
C THR A 180 -2.86 -13.78 -10.81
N ASP A 181 -2.23 -14.52 -11.69
CA ASP A 181 -0.76 -14.61 -11.80
C ASP A 181 -0.04 -13.24 -11.88
N SER A 182 -0.75 -12.19 -12.28
CA SER A 182 -0.17 -10.85 -12.48
C SER A 182 -0.57 -9.83 -11.41
N ILE A 183 -1.62 -10.09 -10.64
CA ILE A 183 -2.14 -9.13 -9.65
C ILE A 183 -2.99 -9.80 -8.58
N TYR A 184 -2.75 -9.44 -7.33
CA TYR A 184 -3.67 -9.57 -6.23
C TYR A 184 -4.24 -8.18 -5.93
N LEU A 185 -5.57 -8.06 -5.88
CA LEU A 185 -6.25 -6.78 -5.65
C LEU A 185 -7.54 -6.99 -4.86
N ILE A 186 -7.71 -6.23 -3.80
CA ILE A 186 -8.97 -6.05 -3.10
C ILE A 186 -9.20 -4.55 -2.95
N SER A 187 -10.35 -4.07 -3.43
CA SER A 187 -10.72 -2.66 -3.27
C SER A 187 -12.19 -2.53 -2.88
N GLY A 188 -12.47 -1.58 -2.00
CA GLY A 188 -13.82 -1.35 -1.51
C GLY A 188 -14.00 0.04 -0.92
N VAL A 189 -15.26 0.46 -0.87
CA VAL A 189 -15.71 1.73 -0.31
C VAL A 189 -16.03 1.56 1.17
N SER A 190 -15.57 2.50 2.00
CA SER A 190 -15.86 2.57 3.44
C SER A 190 -17.37 2.67 3.68
N ARG A 191 -17.89 1.87 4.64
CA ARG A 191 -19.32 1.81 5.01
C ARG A 191 -19.72 2.93 5.96
#